data_24ec12456d96e925e990caf065386146
#
_entry.id   24ec12456d96e925e990caf065386146
#
_cell.length_a   1.000
_cell.length_b   1.000
_cell.length_c   1.000
_cell.angle_alpha   90.00
_cell.angle_beta   90.00
_cell.angle_gamma   90.00
#
_symmetry.space_group_name_H-M   'P 1'
#
loop_
_entity.id
_entity.type
_entity.pdbx_description
1 polymer ?
#
loop_
_entity_poly.entity_id
_entity_poly.type
_entity_poly.pdbx_seq_one_letter_code
_entity_poly.pdbx_strand_id
1 'polypeptide(L)'
;TADHGFLYTYSPLTEGNKLGKDAISGEVYEIGRRYVLAEPSATAEYLMPVQLDGEIGGTPVRGYTPFDSTRIRISGGGENYVHGGISLQELVVPVISFKNLRSTSKKYVEVSNAELKLLSESRKVSNLLFSLDFYQRQPIGEKIQPCTYYIYMTDDEGVVISDRQIVIADRTSTNASERVFRVRLNLKAGAYDKNKVYRLVIANDTDVPEEVEFHIDIAFADDFGFDL
;
A
#
# COMPACT_ATOMS: atom_id res chain seq x y z
N THR A 1 -4.19 -1.23 -19.46
CA THR A 1 -4.38 0.17 -19.83
C THR A 1 -5.71 0.68 -19.26
N ALA A 2 -5.93 1.98 -19.30
CA ALA A 2 -7.18 2.63 -18.92
C ALA A 2 -7.72 3.43 -20.14
N ASP A 3 -8.97 3.86 -20.09
CA ASP A 3 -9.62 4.70 -21.10
C ASP A 3 -9.13 6.16 -21.04
N HIS A 4 -8.82 6.66 -19.86
CA HIS A 4 -8.22 7.97 -19.61
C HIS A 4 -7.36 7.95 -18.34
N GLY A 5 -6.56 8.99 -18.14
CA GLY A 5 -5.91 9.27 -16.88
C GLY A 5 -6.80 10.11 -15.96
N PHE A 6 -6.24 10.59 -14.86
CA PHE A 6 -6.98 11.42 -13.89
C PHE A 6 -6.03 12.33 -13.12
N LEU A 7 -6.59 13.45 -12.66
CA LEU A 7 -5.89 14.39 -11.80
C LEU A 7 -6.30 14.13 -10.34
N TYR A 8 -5.33 13.75 -9.52
CA TYR A 8 -5.51 13.53 -8.09
C TYR A 8 -4.83 14.64 -7.28
N THR A 9 -5.53 15.11 -6.25
CA THR A 9 -5.01 16.09 -5.30
C THR A 9 -5.21 15.56 -3.89
N TYR A 10 -4.11 15.33 -3.17
CA TYR A 10 -4.14 14.78 -1.80
C TYR A 10 -4.75 15.77 -0.79
N SER A 11 -4.36 17.03 -0.88
CA SER A 11 -4.84 18.07 0.03
C SER A 11 -6.27 18.53 -0.31
N PRO A 12 -7.07 18.92 0.67
CA PRO A 12 -8.36 19.55 0.41
C PRO A 12 -8.21 20.76 -0.49
N LEU A 13 -9.13 20.90 -1.44
CA LEU A 13 -9.16 22.04 -2.33
C LEU A 13 -9.74 23.26 -1.63
N THR A 14 -9.09 24.40 -1.78
CA THR A 14 -9.59 25.70 -1.32
C THR A 14 -10.49 26.33 -2.39
N GLU A 15 -11.21 27.37 -2.04
CA GLU A 15 -12.04 28.13 -3.00
C GLU A 15 -11.20 28.77 -4.12
N GLY A 16 -9.94 29.11 -3.86
CA GLY A 16 -9.01 29.62 -4.88
C GLY A 16 -8.61 28.57 -5.94
N ASN A 17 -8.88 27.29 -5.69
CA ASN A 17 -8.68 26.22 -6.66
C ASN A 17 -9.93 25.91 -7.48
N LYS A 18 -10.97 26.74 -7.40
CA LYS A 18 -12.26 26.49 -8.03
C LYS A 18 -12.68 27.71 -8.85
N LEU A 19 -13.12 27.45 -10.06
CA LEU A 19 -13.68 28.44 -10.97
C LEU A 19 -15.21 28.39 -10.91
N GLY A 20 -15.86 29.55 -10.79
CA GLY A 20 -17.30 29.66 -10.84
C GLY A 20 -17.86 29.45 -12.25
N LYS A 21 -19.14 29.10 -12.35
CA LYS A 21 -19.83 28.99 -13.64
C LYS A 21 -20.04 30.34 -14.32
N ASP A 22 -20.00 31.42 -13.57
CA ASP A 22 -20.08 32.81 -14.04
C ASP A 22 -18.88 33.21 -14.93
N ALA A 23 -17.82 32.48 -14.90
CA ALA A 23 -16.67 32.62 -15.82
C ALA A 23 -16.98 32.19 -17.27
N ILE A 24 -18.16 31.58 -17.52
CA ILE A 24 -18.56 31.05 -18.81
C ILE A 24 -19.76 31.83 -19.31
N SER A 25 -19.67 32.37 -20.52
CA SER A 25 -20.74 33.11 -21.19
C SER A 25 -21.14 32.40 -22.49
N GLY A 26 -22.44 32.29 -22.74
CA GLY A 26 -22.99 31.53 -23.86
C GLY A 26 -23.73 30.25 -23.42
N GLU A 27 -24.28 29.52 -24.39
CA GLU A 27 -25.00 28.27 -24.12
C GLU A 27 -24.03 27.14 -23.80
N VAL A 28 -24.19 26.52 -22.61
CA VAL A 28 -23.41 25.39 -22.14
C VAL A 28 -24.21 24.10 -22.32
N TYR A 29 -23.66 23.16 -23.07
CA TYR A 29 -24.27 21.85 -23.31
C TYR A 29 -23.94 20.86 -22.24
N GLU A 30 -22.66 20.84 -21.78
CA GLU A 30 -22.21 19.96 -20.72
C GLU A 30 -21.11 20.63 -19.92
N ILE A 31 -21.06 20.34 -18.61
CA ILE A 31 -20.06 20.87 -17.71
C ILE A 31 -19.58 19.80 -16.74
N GLY A 32 -18.30 19.54 -16.76
CA GLY A 32 -17.59 18.71 -15.80
C GLY A 32 -16.66 19.53 -14.90
N ARG A 33 -15.99 18.87 -13.96
CA ARG A 33 -15.03 19.56 -13.08
C ARG A 33 -13.77 20.02 -13.81
N ARG A 34 -13.49 19.47 -14.97
CA ARG A 34 -12.27 19.72 -15.75
C ARG A 34 -12.55 20.12 -17.20
N TYR A 35 -13.80 20.21 -17.60
CA TYR A 35 -14.17 20.59 -18.96
C TYR A 35 -15.52 21.29 -19.03
N VAL A 36 -15.71 22.00 -20.11
CA VAL A 36 -17.00 22.56 -20.53
C VAL A 36 -17.16 22.29 -22.03
N LEU A 37 -18.35 21.85 -22.42
CA LEU A 37 -18.76 21.77 -23.81
C LEU A 37 -19.86 22.84 -24.03
N ALA A 38 -19.63 23.73 -24.96
CA ALA A 38 -20.50 24.88 -25.18
C ALA A 38 -20.67 25.17 -26.69
N GLU A 39 -21.57 26.07 -26.99
CA GLU A 39 -21.74 26.58 -28.34
C GLU A 39 -20.44 27.23 -28.87
N PRO A 40 -20.22 27.26 -30.20
CA PRO A 40 -19.01 27.83 -30.81
C PRO A 40 -18.75 29.29 -30.47
N SER A 41 -19.80 30.06 -30.20
CA SER A 41 -19.73 31.49 -29.85
C SER A 41 -19.47 31.73 -28.35
N ALA A 42 -19.56 30.72 -27.51
CA ALA A 42 -19.29 30.84 -26.09
C ALA A 42 -17.88 31.36 -25.82
N THR A 43 -17.76 32.05 -24.69
CA THR A 43 -16.47 32.51 -24.17
C THR A 43 -16.32 32.06 -22.72
N ALA A 44 -15.08 31.80 -22.33
CA ALA A 44 -14.79 31.38 -20.96
C ALA A 44 -13.52 32.05 -20.46
N GLU A 45 -13.63 32.78 -19.36
CA GLU A 45 -12.49 33.36 -18.69
C GLU A 45 -11.73 32.30 -17.89
N TYR A 46 -10.42 32.39 -17.84
CA TYR A 46 -9.51 31.46 -17.12
C TYR A 46 -9.57 30.00 -17.58
N LEU A 47 -10.21 29.72 -18.72
CA LEU A 47 -10.24 28.41 -19.35
C LEU A 47 -9.57 28.49 -20.72
N MET A 48 -8.86 27.44 -21.07
CA MET A 48 -8.24 27.29 -22.39
C MET A 48 -9.25 26.69 -23.37
N PRO A 49 -9.47 27.28 -24.54
CA PRO A 49 -10.29 26.68 -25.58
C PRO A 49 -9.61 25.43 -26.13
N VAL A 50 -10.41 24.38 -26.33
CA VAL A 50 -9.99 23.13 -26.97
C VAL A 50 -10.82 22.96 -28.23
N GLN A 51 -10.16 22.84 -29.36
CA GLN A 51 -10.86 22.54 -30.61
C GLN A 51 -11.28 21.08 -30.60
N LEU A 52 -12.55 20.86 -30.81
CA LEU A 52 -13.14 19.54 -30.92
C LEU A 52 -13.73 19.42 -32.34
N ASP A 53 -13.33 18.35 -33.02
CA ASP A 53 -13.89 18.00 -34.33
C ASP A 53 -15.13 17.13 -34.13
N GLY A 54 -16.18 17.72 -33.51
CA GLY A 54 -17.38 16.98 -33.16
C GLY A 54 -18.61 17.86 -33.05
N GLU A 55 -19.78 17.20 -33.03
CA GLU A 55 -21.08 17.78 -32.87
C GLU A 55 -21.83 17.04 -31.76
N ILE A 56 -22.61 17.78 -31.00
CA ILE A 56 -23.62 17.22 -30.08
C ILE A 56 -25.00 17.47 -30.65
N GLY A 57 -25.72 16.39 -31.00
CA GLY A 57 -27.04 16.50 -31.60
C GLY A 57 -27.07 17.24 -32.95
N GLY A 58 -25.97 17.20 -33.74
CA GLY A 58 -25.84 17.93 -35.00
C GLY A 58 -25.42 19.39 -34.85
N THR A 59 -25.05 19.84 -33.65
CA THR A 59 -24.57 21.20 -33.37
C THR A 59 -23.06 21.18 -33.11
N PRO A 60 -22.27 22.03 -33.80
CA PRO A 60 -20.86 22.17 -33.52
C PRO A 60 -20.60 22.54 -32.05
N VAL A 61 -19.50 21.98 -31.50
CA VAL A 61 -19.18 22.14 -30.09
C VAL A 61 -17.80 22.75 -29.92
N ARG A 62 -17.63 23.65 -28.96
CA ARG A 62 -16.35 24.13 -28.48
C ARG A 62 -16.10 23.61 -27.07
N GLY A 63 -14.91 23.08 -26.85
CA GLY A 63 -14.45 22.65 -25.56
C GLY A 63 -13.67 23.75 -24.82
N TYR A 64 -13.73 23.73 -23.51
CA TYR A 64 -12.88 24.53 -22.64
C TYR A 64 -12.37 23.68 -21.47
N THR A 65 -11.15 23.93 -21.03
CA THR A 65 -10.53 23.23 -19.91
C THR A 65 -9.64 24.18 -19.11
N PRO A 66 -9.50 24.00 -17.78
CA PRO A 66 -8.52 24.76 -17.00
C PRO A 66 -7.08 24.51 -17.45
N PHE A 67 -6.26 25.57 -17.44
CA PHE A 67 -4.83 25.48 -17.76
C PHE A 67 -4.02 24.65 -16.76
N ASP A 68 -4.47 24.67 -15.51
CA ASP A 68 -3.78 24.10 -14.35
C ASP A 68 -4.63 23.05 -13.65
N SER A 69 -4.39 22.84 -12.36
CA SER A 69 -5.16 21.92 -11.53
C SER A 69 -6.50 22.48 -11.02
N THR A 70 -6.94 23.65 -11.45
CA THR A 70 -8.21 24.26 -11.06
C THR A 70 -9.40 23.36 -11.42
N ARG A 71 -10.45 23.38 -10.58
CA ARG A 71 -11.75 22.70 -10.84
C ARG A 71 -12.80 23.71 -11.20
N ILE A 72 -13.70 23.31 -12.08
CA ILE A 72 -14.94 24.05 -12.31
C ILE A 72 -15.91 23.64 -11.20
N ARG A 73 -16.54 24.61 -10.57
CA ARG A 73 -17.45 24.39 -9.44
C ARG A 73 -18.76 23.79 -9.94
N ILE A 74 -18.97 22.53 -9.61
CA ILE A 74 -20.23 21.81 -9.82
C ILE A 74 -20.66 21.13 -8.52
N SER A 75 -21.94 20.84 -8.37
CA SER A 75 -22.48 20.16 -7.19
C SER A 75 -21.92 18.75 -7.05
N GLY A 76 -21.83 18.26 -5.81
CA GLY A 76 -21.41 16.90 -5.48
C GLY A 76 -19.97 16.79 -4.99
N GLY A 77 -19.63 15.62 -4.45
CA GLY A 77 -18.28 15.28 -3.94
C GLY A 77 -17.30 14.87 -5.03
N GLY A 78 -16.10 14.41 -4.63
CA GLY A 78 -15.10 13.85 -5.56
C GLY A 78 -14.20 14.90 -6.21
N GLU A 79 -14.05 16.07 -5.64
CA GLU A 79 -13.22 17.14 -6.20
C GLU A 79 -11.73 16.82 -6.24
N ASN A 80 -11.27 15.93 -5.36
CA ASN A 80 -9.84 15.53 -5.28
C ASN A 80 -9.42 14.52 -6.37
N TYR A 81 -10.41 13.92 -7.05
CA TYR A 81 -10.19 12.90 -8.05
C TYR A 81 -11.04 13.20 -9.29
N VAL A 82 -10.44 13.77 -10.32
CA VAL A 82 -11.14 14.29 -11.49
C VAL A 82 -10.44 13.94 -12.80
N HIS A 83 -11.16 13.99 -13.89
CA HIS A 83 -10.69 13.77 -15.24
C HIS A 83 -11.45 14.64 -16.26
N GLY A 84 -11.07 14.55 -17.53
CA GLY A 84 -11.71 15.26 -18.64
C GLY A 84 -11.02 16.58 -19.02
N GLY A 85 -9.91 16.92 -18.36
CA GLY A 85 -9.03 18.00 -18.77
C GLY A 85 -7.89 17.52 -19.70
N ILE A 86 -6.95 18.40 -19.97
CA ILE A 86 -5.83 18.16 -20.89
C ILE A 86 -4.47 18.08 -20.16
N SER A 87 -4.45 17.93 -18.84
CA SER A 87 -3.20 17.72 -18.16
C SER A 87 -2.57 16.38 -18.55
N LEU A 88 -1.26 16.26 -18.43
CA LEU A 88 -0.58 15.00 -18.71
C LEU A 88 -1.14 13.84 -17.89
N GLN A 89 -1.54 14.10 -16.64
CA GLN A 89 -2.13 13.12 -15.75
C GLN A 89 -3.51 12.63 -16.24
N GLU A 90 -4.23 13.45 -17.01
CA GLU A 90 -5.55 13.12 -17.55
C GLU A 90 -5.46 12.46 -18.94
N LEU A 91 -4.45 12.81 -19.74
CA LEU A 91 -4.29 12.33 -21.12
C LEU A 91 -3.42 11.07 -21.22
N VAL A 92 -2.42 10.91 -20.33
CA VAL A 92 -1.47 9.81 -20.40
C VAL A 92 -1.96 8.64 -19.57
N VAL A 93 -2.07 7.48 -20.23
CA VAL A 93 -2.43 6.23 -19.55
C VAL A 93 -1.29 5.21 -19.69
N PRO A 94 -1.05 4.39 -18.66
CA PRO A 94 -0.07 3.33 -18.76
C PRO A 94 -0.58 2.21 -19.68
N VAL A 95 0.28 1.70 -20.53
CA VAL A 95 0.05 0.48 -21.30
C VAL A 95 1.01 -0.58 -20.79
N ILE A 96 0.48 -1.58 -20.11
CA ILE A 96 1.24 -2.71 -19.60
C ILE A 96 0.91 -3.91 -20.46
N SER A 97 1.92 -4.45 -21.15
CA SER A 97 1.79 -5.67 -21.93
C SER A 97 2.46 -6.82 -21.20
N PHE A 98 1.75 -7.92 -21.00
CA PHE A 98 2.32 -9.12 -20.40
C PHE A 98 1.88 -10.37 -21.18
N LYS A 99 2.72 -11.39 -21.11
CA LYS A 99 2.40 -12.70 -21.65
C LYS A 99 2.43 -13.72 -20.54
N ASN A 100 1.26 -14.28 -20.24
CA ASN A 100 1.19 -15.41 -19.31
C ASN A 100 1.84 -16.64 -19.95
N LEU A 101 2.93 -17.12 -19.39
CA LEU A 101 3.64 -18.31 -19.85
C LEU A 101 3.06 -19.55 -19.15
N ARG A 102 2.70 -20.56 -19.92
CA ARG A 102 2.32 -21.87 -19.36
C ARG A 102 3.54 -22.56 -18.76
N SER A 103 3.37 -23.36 -17.73
CA SER A 103 4.43 -24.14 -17.05
C SER A 103 5.23 -25.03 -18.02
N THR A 104 4.67 -25.43 -19.13
CA THR A 104 5.33 -26.19 -20.20
C THR A 104 6.22 -25.34 -21.12
N SER A 105 6.18 -24.01 -21.01
CA SER A 105 7.01 -23.12 -21.82
C SER A 105 8.47 -23.18 -21.38
N LYS A 106 9.41 -23.25 -22.33
CA LYS A 106 10.85 -23.16 -22.03
C LYS A 106 11.28 -21.84 -21.39
N LYS A 107 10.44 -20.79 -21.49
CA LYS A 107 10.65 -19.48 -20.87
C LYS A 107 9.93 -19.31 -19.52
N TYR A 108 9.19 -20.34 -19.11
CA TYR A 108 8.53 -20.31 -17.81
C TYR A 108 9.59 -20.46 -16.70
N VAL A 109 9.53 -19.56 -15.76
CA VAL A 109 10.37 -19.60 -14.55
C VAL A 109 9.41 -19.68 -13.38
N GLU A 110 9.46 -20.76 -12.63
CA GLU A 110 8.74 -20.86 -11.37
C GLU A 110 9.42 -19.96 -10.35
N VAL A 111 8.63 -19.08 -9.75
CA VAL A 111 9.08 -18.17 -8.71
C VAL A 111 8.53 -18.61 -7.36
N SER A 112 9.32 -18.44 -6.33
CA SER A 112 8.93 -18.67 -4.94
C SER A 112 9.31 -17.48 -4.07
N ASN A 113 8.72 -17.40 -2.89
CA ASN A 113 9.06 -16.39 -1.89
C ASN A 113 10.35 -16.79 -1.16
N ALA A 114 11.11 -15.77 -0.73
CA ALA A 114 12.25 -16.00 0.15
C ALA A 114 11.77 -16.56 1.49
N GLU A 115 12.32 -17.68 1.92
CA GLU A 115 11.99 -18.31 3.20
C GLU A 115 12.72 -17.64 4.35
N LEU A 116 12.01 -17.40 5.44
CA LEU A 116 12.57 -16.91 6.70
C LEU A 116 12.56 -18.05 7.73
N LYS A 117 13.70 -18.33 8.36
CA LYS A 117 13.85 -19.38 9.35
C LYS A 117 14.40 -18.84 10.66
N LEU A 118 13.87 -19.32 11.78
CA LEU A 118 14.39 -19.02 13.11
C LEU A 118 15.78 -19.67 13.29
N LEU A 119 16.79 -18.83 13.60
CA LEU A 119 18.14 -19.27 13.90
C LEU A 119 18.37 -19.54 15.39
N SER A 120 17.74 -18.76 16.26
CA SER A 120 17.93 -18.88 17.69
C SER A 120 17.59 -20.29 18.18
N GLU A 121 18.52 -20.96 18.83
CA GLU A 121 18.36 -22.34 19.31
C GLU A 121 17.56 -22.40 20.63
N SER A 122 17.71 -21.38 21.49
CA SER A 122 16.98 -21.31 22.74
C SER A 122 15.47 -21.21 22.52
N ARG A 123 14.73 -22.02 23.24
CA ARG A 123 13.25 -22.01 23.26
C ARG A 123 12.72 -21.50 24.60
N LYS A 124 13.56 -20.83 25.38
CA LYS A 124 13.22 -20.25 26.67
C LYS A 124 13.35 -18.75 26.63
N VAL A 125 12.30 -18.07 27.07
CA VAL A 125 12.23 -16.62 27.25
C VAL A 125 12.22 -16.32 28.74
N SER A 126 13.18 -15.51 29.22
CA SER A 126 13.35 -15.15 30.64
C SER A 126 13.13 -13.65 30.93
N ASN A 127 12.86 -12.85 29.90
CA ASN A 127 12.62 -11.41 30.04
C ASN A 127 11.44 -10.97 29.15
N LEU A 128 10.70 -9.95 29.56
CA LEU A 128 9.64 -9.36 28.74
C LEU A 128 10.16 -8.86 27.39
N LEU A 129 11.36 -8.31 27.38
CA LEU A 129 12.01 -7.84 26.17
C LEU A 129 13.16 -8.80 25.80
N PHE A 130 13.06 -9.41 24.64
CA PHE A 130 14.04 -10.37 24.15
C PHE A 130 14.27 -10.23 22.64
N SER A 131 15.32 -10.85 22.12
CA SER A 131 15.62 -10.83 20.69
C SER A 131 15.79 -12.24 20.16
N LEU A 132 15.32 -12.45 18.93
CA LEU A 132 15.51 -13.68 18.17
C LEU A 132 16.18 -13.35 16.86
N ASP A 133 17.08 -14.23 16.42
CA ASP A 133 17.74 -14.11 15.13
C ASP A 133 17.05 -15.00 14.10
N PHE A 134 16.79 -14.45 12.92
CA PHE A 134 16.18 -15.11 11.78
C PHE A 134 17.11 -15.08 10.58
N TYR A 135 16.98 -16.05 9.72
CA TYR A 135 17.79 -16.18 8.53
C TYR A 135 16.92 -16.31 7.28
N GLN A 136 17.15 -15.44 6.33
CA GLN A 136 16.61 -15.57 4.99
C GLN A 136 17.40 -16.61 4.22
N ARG A 137 16.76 -17.73 3.86
CA ARG A 137 17.43 -18.91 3.30
C ARG A 137 18.01 -18.65 1.92
N GLN A 138 17.23 -18.05 1.03
CA GLN A 138 17.64 -17.76 -0.35
C GLN A 138 17.86 -16.26 -0.55
N PRO A 139 18.91 -15.85 -1.31
CA PRO A 139 19.02 -14.47 -1.77
C PRO A 139 17.93 -14.16 -2.79
N ILE A 140 17.45 -12.91 -2.81
CA ILE A 140 16.52 -12.43 -3.82
C ILE A 140 17.18 -12.43 -5.20
N GLY A 141 16.43 -12.81 -6.22
CA GLY A 141 16.88 -12.89 -7.59
C GLY A 141 15.72 -13.15 -8.54
N GLU A 142 16.00 -13.63 -9.75
CA GLU A 142 14.97 -13.84 -10.77
C GLU A 142 13.88 -14.86 -10.35
N LYS A 143 14.25 -15.85 -9.53
CA LYS A 143 13.36 -16.94 -9.11
C LYS A 143 12.84 -16.79 -7.67
N ILE A 144 13.49 -15.98 -6.88
CA ILE A 144 13.17 -15.76 -5.47
C ILE A 144 12.71 -14.33 -5.29
N GLN A 145 11.46 -14.17 -4.84
CA GLN A 145 10.86 -12.87 -4.61
C GLN A 145 10.92 -12.47 -3.14
N PRO A 146 10.97 -11.17 -2.82
CA PRO A 146 10.85 -10.70 -1.45
C PRO A 146 9.54 -11.17 -0.81
N CYS A 147 9.60 -11.44 0.50
CA CYS A 147 8.43 -11.81 1.28
C CYS A 147 8.38 -11.06 2.60
N THR A 148 7.20 -10.56 2.96
CA THR A 148 6.97 -9.90 4.24
C THR A 148 6.49 -10.92 5.26
N TYR A 149 7.16 -10.95 6.42
CA TYR A 149 6.83 -11.83 7.53
C TYR A 149 6.38 -11.03 8.74
N TYR A 150 5.36 -11.54 9.41
CA TYR A 150 4.84 -11.04 10.68
C TYR A 150 5.26 -12.01 11.78
N ILE A 151 5.97 -11.51 12.79
CA ILE A 151 6.55 -12.32 13.86
C ILE A 151 5.96 -11.86 15.19
N TYR A 152 5.36 -12.78 15.94
CA TYR A 152 4.74 -12.50 17.22
C TYR A 152 4.61 -13.77 18.05
N MET A 153 4.31 -13.60 19.35
CA MET A 153 4.06 -14.71 20.28
C MET A 153 2.57 -14.85 20.58
N THR A 154 2.14 -16.09 20.73
CA THR A 154 0.79 -16.44 21.21
C THR A 154 0.88 -17.38 22.43
N ASP A 155 -0.20 -17.45 23.20
CA ASP A 155 -0.42 -18.48 24.20
C ASP A 155 -0.93 -19.79 23.57
N ASP A 156 -1.31 -20.76 24.42
CA ASP A 156 -1.85 -22.07 24.06
C ASP A 156 -3.24 -21.97 23.41
N GLU A 157 -3.97 -20.88 23.63
CA GLU A 157 -5.30 -20.61 23.05
C GLU A 157 -5.20 -19.78 21.73
N GLY A 158 -4.00 -19.38 21.33
CA GLY A 158 -3.74 -18.56 20.12
C GLY A 158 -3.91 -17.07 20.34
N VAL A 159 -4.05 -16.61 21.58
CA VAL A 159 -4.14 -15.17 21.89
C VAL A 159 -2.76 -14.52 21.78
N VAL A 160 -2.67 -13.39 21.07
CA VAL A 160 -1.41 -12.67 20.89
C VAL A 160 -0.93 -12.02 22.18
N ILE A 161 0.22 -12.46 22.66
CA ILE A 161 0.85 -12.04 23.93
C ILE A 161 2.08 -11.14 23.76
N SER A 162 2.47 -10.79 22.54
CA SER A 162 3.56 -9.86 22.29
C SER A 162 3.14 -8.71 21.36
N ASP A 163 4.06 -7.78 21.11
CA ASP A 163 3.99 -6.94 19.94
C ASP A 163 4.15 -7.80 18.66
N ARG A 164 3.79 -7.21 17.51
CA ARG A 164 3.94 -7.86 16.20
C ARG A 164 5.04 -7.14 15.44
N GLN A 165 6.09 -7.86 15.07
CA GLN A 165 7.22 -7.35 14.32
C GLN A 165 7.10 -7.72 12.83
N ILE A 166 7.61 -6.85 11.97
CA ILE A 166 7.61 -7.06 10.52
C ILE A 166 9.05 -7.26 10.07
N VAL A 167 9.29 -8.33 9.31
CA VAL A 167 10.56 -8.59 8.64
C VAL A 167 10.31 -8.72 7.14
N ILE A 168 11.00 -7.92 6.35
CA ILE A 168 10.98 -8.05 4.89
C ILE A 168 12.21 -8.86 4.49
N ALA A 169 11.99 -10.08 4.03
CA ALA A 169 13.02 -10.97 3.51
C ALA A 169 13.39 -10.54 2.07
N ASP A 170 14.18 -9.49 1.93
CA ASP A 170 14.54 -8.81 0.68
C ASP A 170 16.04 -8.79 0.38
N ARG A 171 16.84 -9.53 1.13
CA ARG A 171 18.30 -9.54 0.99
C ARG A 171 18.73 -10.23 -0.30
N THR A 172 19.58 -9.55 -1.07
CA THR A 172 20.11 -10.04 -2.36
C THR A 172 21.50 -10.69 -2.23
N SER A 173 22.19 -10.49 -1.08
CA SER A 173 23.54 -10.97 -0.90
C SER A 173 23.62 -12.50 -0.92
N THR A 174 24.62 -13.03 -1.61
CA THR A 174 24.96 -14.46 -1.59
C THR A 174 25.64 -14.88 -0.29
N ASN A 175 26.21 -13.92 0.45
CA ASN A 175 26.80 -14.18 1.77
C ASN A 175 25.70 -14.41 2.81
N ALA A 176 25.70 -15.59 3.44
CA ALA A 176 24.71 -15.99 4.43
C ALA A 176 24.63 -15.06 5.63
N SER A 177 25.76 -14.54 6.11
CA SER A 177 25.82 -13.66 7.28
C SER A 177 25.09 -12.32 7.07
N GLU A 178 24.97 -11.88 5.82
CA GLU A 178 24.29 -10.64 5.46
C GLU A 178 22.77 -10.81 5.31
N ARG A 179 22.27 -12.05 5.40
CA ARG A 179 20.85 -12.39 5.34
C ARG A 179 20.25 -12.72 6.70
N VAL A 180 20.89 -12.30 7.77
CA VAL A 180 20.40 -12.48 9.15
C VAL A 180 19.67 -11.22 9.59
N PHE A 181 18.53 -11.41 10.27
CA PHE A 181 17.69 -10.37 10.85
C PHE A 181 17.59 -10.60 12.36
N ARG A 182 17.89 -9.58 13.15
CA ARG A 182 17.63 -9.60 14.59
C ARG A 182 16.29 -8.93 14.86
N VAL A 183 15.35 -9.69 15.39
CA VAL A 183 13.99 -9.25 15.72
C VAL A 183 13.88 -9.12 17.22
N ARG A 184 13.43 -7.95 17.68
CA ARG A 184 13.21 -7.65 19.09
C ARG A 184 11.72 -7.72 19.37
N LEU A 185 11.32 -8.59 20.29
CA LEU A 185 9.95 -8.79 20.71
C LEU A 185 9.76 -8.31 22.14
N ASN A 186 8.58 -7.74 22.41
CA ASN A 186 8.16 -7.31 23.72
C ASN A 186 6.88 -8.05 24.11
N LEU A 187 6.95 -8.86 25.16
CA LEU A 187 5.77 -9.52 25.72
C LEU A 187 4.89 -8.48 26.43
N LYS A 188 3.59 -8.66 26.35
CA LYS A 188 2.62 -7.89 27.12
C LYS A 188 2.85 -8.13 28.61
N ALA A 189 2.61 -7.12 29.44
CA ALA A 189 2.65 -7.30 30.89
C ALA A 189 1.57 -8.31 31.31
N GLY A 190 1.96 -9.30 32.12
CA GLY A 190 1.07 -10.37 32.56
C GLY A 190 1.83 -11.50 33.25
N ALA A 191 1.09 -12.39 33.92
CA ALA A 191 1.65 -13.58 34.51
C ALA A 191 1.82 -14.68 33.47
N TYR A 192 3.00 -15.26 33.38
CA TYR A 192 3.33 -16.34 32.47
C TYR A 192 3.62 -17.62 33.28
N ASP A 193 2.90 -18.70 32.95
CA ASP A 193 3.12 -20.00 33.59
C ASP A 193 4.26 -20.74 32.84
N LYS A 194 5.33 -21.02 33.57
CA LYS A 194 6.51 -21.72 33.02
C LYS A 194 6.21 -23.16 32.55
N ASN A 195 5.09 -23.74 33.00
CA ASN A 195 4.68 -25.10 32.61
C ASN A 195 3.80 -25.11 31.35
N LYS A 196 3.36 -23.93 30.88
CA LYS A 196 2.62 -23.79 29.62
C LYS A 196 3.54 -23.67 28.43
N VAL A 197 3.02 -24.08 27.28
CA VAL A 197 3.68 -23.91 25.99
C VAL A 197 3.11 -22.67 25.32
N TYR A 198 4.00 -21.80 24.89
CA TYR A 198 3.71 -20.62 24.10
C TYR A 198 4.23 -20.83 22.68
N ARG A 199 3.74 -20.10 21.71
CA ARG A 199 4.15 -20.26 20.31
C ARG A 199 4.71 -18.97 19.74
N LEU A 200 5.86 -19.05 19.11
CA LEU A 200 6.35 -18.05 18.17
C LEU A 200 5.70 -18.32 16.83
N VAL A 201 4.95 -17.37 16.31
CA VAL A 201 4.29 -17.44 15.00
C VAL A 201 5.11 -16.67 14.00
N ILE A 202 5.44 -17.31 12.88
CA ILE A 202 6.13 -16.74 11.72
C ILE A 202 5.14 -16.86 10.56
N ALA A 203 4.45 -15.78 10.23
CA ALA A 203 3.37 -15.75 9.24
C ALA A 203 3.74 -14.86 8.06
N ASN A 204 3.24 -15.18 6.90
CA ASN A 204 3.19 -14.31 5.72
C ASN A 204 1.78 -14.38 5.09
N ASP A 205 1.55 -13.62 4.02
CA ASP A 205 0.21 -13.51 3.40
C ASP A 205 -0.15 -14.70 2.49
N THR A 206 0.79 -15.60 2.21
CA THR A 206 0.62 -16.65 1.19
C THR A 206 0.64 -18.07 1.74
N ASP A 207 1.40 -18.30 2.81
CA ASP A 207 1.68 -19.65 3.31
C ASP A 207 0.99 -19.89 4.66
N VAL A 208 0.89 -21.16 5.03
CA VAL A 208 0.47 -21.53 6.39
C VAL A 208 1.52 -21.03 7.38
N PRO A 209 1.13 -20.35 8.48
CA PRO A 209 2.06 -19.88 9.48
C PRO A 209 2.90 -21.00 10.07
N GLU A 210 4.21 -20.76 10.23
CA GLU A 210 5.09 -21.63 10.98
C GLU A 210 4.95 -21.29 12.48
N GLU A 211 4.75 -22.29 13.30
CA GLU A 211 4.66 -22.16 14.76
C GLU A 211 5.81 -22.90 15.42
N VAL A 212 6.51 -22.23 16.33
CA VAL A 212 7.61 -22.81 17.10
C VAL A 212 7.32 -22.71 18.59
N GLU A 213 7.41 -23.83 19.29
CA GLU A 213 7.13 -23.89 20.75
C GLU A 213 8.23 -23.20 21.56
N PHE A 214 7.77 -22.44 22.57
CA PHE A 214 8.61 -21.73 23.53
C PHE A 214 8.06 -21.91 24.94
N HIS A 215 8.95 -21.79 25.92
CA HIS A 215 8.60 -21.68 27.35
C HIS A 215 8.97 -20.30 27.85
N ILE A 216 8.07 -19.68 28.60
CA ILE A 216 8.29 -18.38 29.22
C ILE A 216 8.48 -18.58 30.72
N ASP A 217 9.66 -18.22 31.22
CA ASP A 217 10.03 -18.33 32.63
C ASP A 217 10.63 -16.99 33.08
N ILE A 218 9.72 -16.05 33.36
CA ILE A 218 10.06 -14.70 33.80
C ILE A 218 9.84 -14.69 35.32
N ALA A 219 10.93 -14.47 36.08
CA ALA A 219 10.80 -14.25 37.50
C ALA A 219 10.05 -12.94 37.76
N PHE A 220 8.85 -13.03 38.32
CA PHE A 220 8.17 -11.85 38.82
C PHE A 220 8.95 -11.29 40.00
N ALA A 221 9.25 -9.99 39.94
CA ALA A 221 9.77 -9.24 41.06
C ALA A 221 8.65 -8.90 42.07
N ASP A 222 7.82 -9.91 42.43
CA ASP A 222 6.75 -9.75 43.41
C ASP A 222 7.22 -9.85 44.87
N ASP A 223 8.53 -9.91 45.10
CA ASP A 223 9.09 -10.11 46.45
C ASP A 223 9.90 -8.89 46.96
N PHE A 224 9.66 -7.70 46.42
CA PHE A 224 10.07 -6.47 47.12
C PHE A 224 8.85 -5.87 47.82
N GLY A 225 8.43 -6.58 48.89
CA GLY A 225 7.58 -6.00 49.93
C GLY A 225 8.29 -4.81 50.55
N PHE A 226 7.95 -3.63 50.18
CA PHE A 226 8.08 -2.46 51.04
C PHE A 226 6.81 -2.38 51.86
N ASP A 227 6.80 -3.08 52.98
CA ASP A 227 5.95 -2.71 54.11
C ASP A 227 6.41 -1.35 54.63
N LEU A 228 5.61 -0.33 54.43
CA LEU A 228 5.65 0.96 55.14
C LEU A 228 4.45 1.08 56.04
#